data_7fff8c057520ac5592cb4d3b6127615f
#
_entry.id   7fff8c057520ac5592cb4d3b6127615f
#
_cell.length_a   1.000
_cell.length_b   1.000
_cell.length_c   1.000
_cell.angle_alpha   90.00
_cell.angle_beta   90.00
_cell.angle_gamma   90.00
#
_symmetry.space_group_name_H-M   'P 1'
#
loop_
_entity.id
_entity.type
_entity.pdbx_description
1 polymer ?
#
loop_
_entity_poly.entity_id
_entity_poly.type
_entity_poly.pdbx_seq_one_letter_code
_entity_poly.pdbx_strand_id
1 'polypeptide(L)'
;MSSPRRCRRIVHLVLSLITISDFKYRITQPDVRFIELQKPPGHAVPLYPRIVQLLRDFKADVVLSCNLGALEITPLAWQARVPLRIHAEHGWDAHDPAGQNLRYQRLRKLPKPFVSHYVAVSKDLDECLTHAIGMPGTPDVVEDSVTGLLVPSGGTNAMAQALWSLYTDAARGCSFAQSARRRALKNFGIDAMVRSCERLFFGKQRGESGRSVPGYFG
;
A
#
# COMPACT_ATOMS: atom_id res chain seq x y z
N MET A 1 -15.74 35.38 5.89
CA MET A 1 -14.57 35.48 5.00
C MET A 1 -13.68 34.26 5.27
N SER A 2 -13.80 33.23 4.45
CA SER A 2 -13.01 31.98 4.57
C SER A 2 -11.63 32.23 3.96
N SER A 3 -10.61 32.10 4.78
CA SER A 3 -9.20 32.15 4.34
C SER A 3 -8.94 31.12 3.23
N PRO A 4 -8.29 31.50 2.12
CA PRO A 4 -7.95 30.54 1.07
C PRO A 4 -7.03 29.47 1.65
N ARG A 5 -7.43 28.21 1.52
CA ARG A 5 -6.58 27.06 1.87
C ARG A 5 -5.30 27.17 1.04
N ARG A 6 -4.20 27.52 1.65
CA ARG A 6 -2.88 27.43 1.01
C ARG A 6 -2.71 25.97 0.58
N CYS A 7 -2.69 25.73 -0.72
CA CYS A 7 -2.31 24.47 -1.30
C CYS A 7 -0.88 24.19 -0.82
N ARG A 8 -0.70 23.27 0.13
CA ARG A 8 0.65 22.92 0.59
C ARG A 8 1.32 22.18 -0.55
N ARG A 9 2.42 22.76 -1.04
CA ARG A 9 3.25 22.12 -2.06
C ARG A 9 3.84 20.84 -1.47
N ILE A 10 3.55 19.71 -2.10
CA ILE A 10 4.10 18.40 -1.71
C ILE A 10 5.36 18.18 -2.54
N VAL A 11 6.47 17.93 -1.86
CA VAL A 11 7.74 17.55 -2.49
C VAL A 11 7.95 16.06 -2.28
N HIS A 12 8.24 15.33 -3.34
CA HIS A 12 8.43 13.89 -3.32
C HIS A 12 9.91 13.51 -3.44
N LEU A 13 10.32 12.54 -2.63
CA LEU A 13 11.60 11.85 -2.77
C LEU A 13 11.32 10.38 -3.03
N VAL A 14 11.63 9.91 -4.23
CA VAL A 14 11.59 8.49 -4.59
C VAL A 14 12.96 7.90 -4.31
N LEU A 15 13.05 7.11 -3.24
CA LEU A 15 14.26 6.43 -2.82
C LEU A 15 14.20 4.96 -3.24
N SER A 16 15.05 4.54 -4.14
CA SER A 16 15.20 3.13 -4.53
C SER A 16 16.45 2.53 -3.91
N LEU A 17 16.33 1.34 -3.35
CA LEU A 17 17.47 0.57 -2.87
C LEU A 17 18.37 0.08 -4.02
N ILE A 18 17.77 -0.13 -5.17
CA ILE A 18 18.44 -0.56 -6.42
C ILE A 18 18.34 0.54 -7.48
N THR A 19 18.47 0.19 -8.74
CA THR A 19 18.29 1.11 -9.87
C THR A 19 16.81 1.38 -10.12
N ILE A 20 16.48 2.60 -10.51
CA ILE A 20 15.14 3.00 -10.97
C ILE A 20 15.13 2.85 -12.50
N SER A 21 14.10 2.22 -13.03
CA SER A 21 13.94 2.06 -14.49
C SER A 21 13.74 3.40 -15.18
N ASP A 22 13.86 3.40 -16.51
CA ASP A 22 13.64 4.57 -17.36
C ASP A 22 12.24 5.19 -17.22
N PHE A 23 11.34 4.50 -16.54
CA PHE A 23 10.03 5.02 -16.20
C PHE A 23 10.10 6.34 -15.41
N LYS A 24 11.19 6.59 -14.67
CA LYS A 24 11.45 7.86 -13.96
C LYS A 24 11.39 9.09 -14.90
N TYR A 25 11.76 8.93 -16.17
CA TYR A 25 11.74 10.03 -17.15
C TYR A 25 10.32 10.42 -17.60
N ARG A 26 9.30 9.63 -17.28
CA ARG A 26 7.89 9.95 -17.52
C ARG A 26 7.32 10.92 -16.47
N ILE A 27 8.01 11.05 -15.35
CA ILE A 27 7.60 11.96 -14.26
C ILE A 27 8.29 13.29 -14.47
N THR A 28 7.54 14.26 -14.94
CA THR A 28 8.05 15.60 -15.32
C THR A 28 7.82 16.67 -14.25
N GLN A 29 7.17 16.30 -13.13
CA GLN A 29 6.89 17.23 -12.04
C GLN A 29 8.19 17.72 -11.38
N PRO A 30 8.38 19.03 -11.22
CA PRO A 30 9.61 19.61 -10.68
C PRO A 30 9.85 19.30 -9.20
N ASP A 31 8.79 18.86 -8.50
CA ASP A 31 8.81 18.58 -7.07
C ASP A 31 9.11 17.10 -6.76
N VAL A 32 9.49 16.31 -7.76
CA VAL A 32 9.86 14.90 -7.60
C VAL A 32 11.37 14.74 -7.78
N ARG A 33 12.02 14.17 -6.75
CA ARG A 33 13.45 13.85 -6.77
C ARG A 33 13.63 12.34 -6.73
N PHE A 34 14.61 11.83 -7.45
CA PHE A 34 14.95 10.41 -7.49
C PHE A 34 16.34 10.18 -6.93
N ILE A 35 16.48 9.22 -6.02
CA ILE A 35 17.77 8.77 -5.48
C ILE A 35 17.86 7.26 -5.61
N GLU A 36 18.90 6.78 -6.25
CA GLU A 36 19.26 5.37 -6.37
C GLU A 36 20.40 5.07 -5.41
N LEU A 37 20.21 4.10 -4.52
CA LEU A 37 21.25 3.73 -3.54
C LEU A 37 22.20 2.67 -4.05
N GLN A 38 21.86 2.01 -5.17
CA GLN A 38 22.67 0.97 -5.81
C GLN A 38 23.12 -0.12 -4.83
N LYS A 39 22.15 -0.61 -4.04
CA LYS A 39 22.39 -1.65 -3.04
C LYS A 39 23.06 -2.88 -3.67
N PRO A 40 24.19 -3.33 -3.17
CA PRO A 40 24.79 -4.58 -3.61
C PRO A 40 23.89 -5.77 -3.25
N PRO A 41 24.11 -6.95 -3.87
CA PRO A 41 23.41 -8.17 -3.45
C PRO A 41 23.54 -8.41 -1.94
N GLY A 42 22.46 -8.90 -1.31
CA GLY A 42 22.40 -9.12 0.13
C GLY A 42 21.66 -8.01 0.90
N HIS A 43 22.05 -7.78 2.14
CA HIS A 43 21.36 -6.86 3.06
C HIS A 43 21.72 -5.39 2.79
N ALA A 44 20.80 -4.47 3.11
CA ALA A 44 21.01 -3.02 2.96
C ALA A 44 21.72 -2.38 4.16
N VAL A 45 22.15 -3.16 5.16
CA VAL A 45 22.76 -2.66 6.41
C VAL A 45 23.85 -1.60 6.20
N PRO A 46 24.81 -1.76 5.25
CA PRO A 46 25.82 -0.73 5.00
C PRO A 46 25.26 0.62 4.56
N LEU A 47 24.03 0.64 4.02
CA LEU A 47 23.38 1.86 3.54
C LEU A 47 22.52 2.56 4.61
N TYR A 48 22.28 1.93 5.76
CA TYR A 48 21.40 2.48 6.79
C TYR A 48 21.79 3.89 7.27
N PRO A 49 23.07 4.19 7.57
CA PRO A 49 23.46 5.54 7.96
C PRO A 49 23.13 6.58 6.87
N ARG A 50 23.37 6.23 5.60
CA ARG A 50 23.08 7.09 4.46
C ARG A 50 21.58 7.32 4.29
N ILE A 51 20.77 6.27 4.46
CA ILE A 51 19.29 6.37 4.38
C ILE A 51 18.78 7.29 5.49
N VAL A 52 19.23 7.09 6.73
CA VAL A 52 18.82 7.95 7.86
C VAL A 52 19.20 9.41 7.61
N GLN A 53 20.41 9.64 7.10
CA GLN A 53 20.88 10.99 6.79
C GLN A 53 20.03 11.63 5.67
N LEU A 54 19.76 10.91 4.58
CA LEU A 54 18.90 11.39 3.49
C LEU A 54 17.51 11.79 3.98
N LEU A 55 16.89 10.96 4.84
CA LEU A 55 15.57 11.25 5.39
C LEU A 55 15.57 12.51 6.28
N ARG A 56 16.65 12.72 7.05
CA ARG A 56 16.83 13.92 7.88
C ARG A 56 17.07 15.17 7.04
N ASP A 57 17.94 15.10 6.06
CA ASP A 57 18.27 16.24 5.18
C ASP A 57 17.06 16.65 4.34
N PHE A 58 16.27 15.68 3.90
CA PHE A 58 15.02 15.93 3.19
C PHE A 58 13.92 16.45 4.12
N LYS A 59 14.08 16.30 5.44
CA LYS A 59 13.05 16.62 6.46
C LYS A 59 11.72 15.94 6.14
N ALA A 60 11.77 14.63 5.89
CA ALA A 60 10.60 13.87 5.47
C ALA A 60 9.51 13.90 6.55
N ASP A 61 8.30 14.33 6.18
CA ASP A 61 7.11 14.27 7.03
C ASP A 61 6.46 12.88 6.99
N VAL A 62 6.56 12.21 5.84
CA VAL A 62 5.96 10.91 5.58
C VAL A 62 6.96 10.01 4.87
N VAL A 63 7.04 8.75 5.29
CA VAL A 63 7.69 7.67 4.54
C VAL A 63 6.63 6.64 4.16
N LEU A 64 6.51 6.36 2.87
CA LEU A 64 5.75 5.25 2.32
C LEU A 64 6.74 4.20 1.81
N SER A 65 6.80 3.05 2.47
CA SER A 65 7.58 1.89 2.04
C SER A 65 6.67 0.84 1.42
N CYS A 66 7.15 0.15 0.38
CA CYS A 66 6.35 -0.80 -0.36
C CYS A 66 7.02 -2.17 -0.40
N ASN A 67 6.23 -3.22 -0.14
CA ASN A 67 6.63 -4.62 -0.14
C ASN A 67 7.70 -4.98 0.90
N LEU A 68 7.85 -6.28 1.14
CA LEU A 68 8.74 -6.83 2.16
C LEU A 68 10.18 -6.29 2.05
N GLY A 69 10.68 -6.12 0.81
CA GLY A 69 12.06 -5.66 0.57
C GLY A 69 12.36 -4.23 1.05
N ALA A 70 11.32 -3.39 1.24
CA ALA A 70 11.48 -2.03 1.75
C ALA A 70 11.03 -1.88 3.21
N LEU A 71 10.61 -2.97 3.85
CA LEU A 71 10.10 -2.93 5.22
C LEU A 71 11.17 -2.51 6.24
N GLU A 72 12.44 -2.84 5.97
CA GLU A 72 13.59 -2.44 6.77
C GLU A 72 13.81 -0.91 6.84
N ILE A 73 13.17 -0.15 5.94
CA ILE A 73 13.24 1.32 5.96
C ILE A 73 12.44 1.93 7.11
N THR A 74 11.42 1.24 7.61
CA THR A 74 10.53 1.80 8.65
C THR A 74 11.22 2.08 9.98
N PRO A 75 12.07 1.20 10.55
CA PRO A 75 12.88 1.53 11.72
C PRO A 75 13.90 2.65 11.44
N LEU A 76 14.46 2.74 10.23
CA LEU A 76 15.36 3.83 9.86
C LEU A 76 14.63 5.18 9.79
N ALA A 77 13.42 5.18 9.25
CA ALA A 77 12.57 6.36 9.24
C ALA A 77 12.17 6.80 10.66
N TRP A 78 11.92 5.85 11.56
CA TRP A 78 11.73 6.15 12.98
C TRP A 78 12.99 6.77 13.61
N GLN A 79 14.16 6.21 13.35
CA GLN A 79 15.44 6.76 13.80
C GLN A 79 15.70 8.17 13.23
N ALA A 80 15.26 8.43 11.98
CA ALA A 80 15.31 9.74 11.36
C ALA A 80 14.25 10.72 11.91
N ARG A 81 13.38 10.27 12.84
CA ARG A 81 12.27 11.03 13.44
C ARG A 81 11.18 11.43 12.45
N VAL A 82 10.98 10.63 11.39
CA VAL A 82 9.85 10.82 10.47
C VAL A 82 8.55 10.54 11.21
N PRO A 83 7.62 11.50 11.29
CA PRO A 83 6.42 11.36 12.14
C PRO A 83 5.44 10.31 11.62
N LEU A 84 5.27 10.15 10.31
CA LEU A 84 4.33 9.22 9.72
C LEU A 84 5.06 8.19 8.85
N ARG A 85 4.88 6.92 9.19
CA ARG A 85 5.54 5.79 8.52
C ARG A 85 4.49 4.79 8.07
N ILE A 86 4.25 4.73 6.78
CA ILE A 86 3.24 3.88 6.15
C ILE A 86 3.97 2.74 5.43
N HIS A 87 3.47 1.53 5.58
CA HIS A 87 3.95 0.38 4.83
C HIS A 87 2.83 -0.22 4.01
N ALA A 88 3.05 -0.36 2.70
CA ALA A 88 2.09 -0.94 1.76
C ALA A 88 2.59 -2.29 1.25
N GLU A 89 1.76 -3.32 1.38
CA GLU A 89 1.98 -4.64 0.78
C GLU A 89 1.15 -4.75 -0.50
N HIS A 90 1.83 -4.88 -1.64
CA HIS A 90 1.20 -4.93 -2.97
C HIS A 90 1.03 -6.36 -3.51
N GLY A 91 1.48 -7.36 -2.79
CA GLY A 91 1.40 -8.77 -3.16
C GLY A 91 2.30 -9.64 -2.30
N TRP A 92 2.20 -10.94 -2.49
CA TRP A 92 3.09 -11.90 -1.86
C TRP A 92 4.48 -11.87 -2.50
N ASP A 93 5.48 -12.27 -1.72
CA ASP A 93 6.83 -12.47 -2.25
C ASP A 93 6.85 -13.63 -3.26
N ALA A 94 7.66 -13.52 -4.31
CA ALA A 94 7.79 -14.58 -5.33
C ALA A 94 8.22 -15.94 -4.72
N HIS A 95 8.93 -15.90 -3.59
CA HIS A 95 9.37 -17.10 -2.86
C HIS A 95 8.37 -17.57 -1.79
N ASP A 96 7.24 -16.87 -1.64
CA ASP A 96 6.15 -17.22 -0.70
C ASP A 96 4.80 -16.76 -1.26
N PRO A 97 4.36 -17.32 -2.40
CA PRO A 97 3.14 -16.87 -3.08
C PRO A 97 1.84 -17.16 -2.31
N ALA A 98 1.91 -17.98 -1.26
CA ALA A 98 0.78 -18.28 -0.38
C ALA A 98 0.85 -17.56 0.97
N GLY A 99 1.91 -16.80 1.26
CA GLY A 99 2.09 -16.08 2.52
C GLY A 99 2.26 -16.97 3.76
N GLN A 100 2.61 -18.25 3.56
CA GLN A 100 2.67 -19.24 4.63
C GLN A 100 4.06 -19.39 5.26
N ASN A 101 5.06 -18.76 4.71
CA ASN A 101 6.41 -18.84 5.20
C ASN A 101 6.56 -18.08 6.54
N LEU A 102 6.72 -18.83 7.61
CA LEU A 102 6.86 -18.28 8.97
C LEU A 102 8.04 -17.32 9.12
N ARG A 103 9.11 -17.47 8.31
CA ARG A 103 10.25 -16.54 8.33
C ARG A 103 9.83 -15.17 7.82
N TYR A 104 9.08 -15.10 6.72
CA TYR A 104 8.57 -13.84 6.17
C TYR A 104 7.49 -13.21 7.06
N GLN A 105 6.64 -14.01 7.68
CA GLN A 105 5.69 -13.51 8.68
C GLN A 105 6.42 -12.90 9.90
N ARG A 106 7.48 -13.56 10.39
CA ARG A 106 8.31 -13.03 11.49
C ARG A 106 9.03 -11.73 11.06
N LEU A 107 9.57 -11.68 9.84
CA LEU A 107 10.19 -10.47 9.31
C LEU A 107 9.20 -9.30 9.23
N ARG A 108 7.93 -9.55 8.89
CA ARG A 108 6.87 -8.53 8.90
C ARG A 108 6.50 -8.07 10.30
N LYS A 109 6.64 -8.94 11.31
CA LYS A 109 6.34 -8.59 12.72
C LYS A 109 7.40 -7.70 13.35
N LEU A 110 8.67 -7.88 13.02
CA LEU A 110 9.77 -7.16 13.64
C LEU A 110 9.65 -5.63 13.54
N PRO A 111 9.38 -5.03 12.38
CA PRO A 111 9.26 -3.59 12.25
C PRO A 111 7.89 -3.03 12.66
N LYS A 112 6.93 -3.86 13.07
CA LYS A 112 5.60 -3.43 13.52
C LYS A 112 5.61 -2.21 14.46
N PRO A 113 6.46 -2.13 15.52
CA PRO A 113 6.48 -0.98 16.42
C PRO A 113 6.86 0.33 15.73
N PHE A 114 7.51 0.26 14.56
CA PHE A 114 8.01 1.41 13.82
C PHE A 114 7.06 1.85 12.68
N VAL A 115 6.05 1.05 12.35
CA VAL A 115 5.05 1.35 11.32
C VAL A 115 3.84 2.04 11.95
N SER A 116 3.44 3.18 11.39
CA SER A 116 2.24 3.90 11.84
C SER A 116 0.97 3.30 11.23
N HIS A 117 1.01 2.92 9.96
CA HIS A 117 -0.12 2.35 9.24
C HIS A 117 0.35 1.28 8.26
N TYR A 118 -0.39 0.18 8.18
CA TYR A 118 -0.27 -0.80 7.11
C TYR A 118 -1.38 -0.62 6.08
N VAL A 119 -1.03 -0.85 4.81
CA VAL A 119 -1.96 -0.84 3.69
C VAL A 119 -1.79 -2.16 2.95
N ALA A 120 -2.86 -2.92 2.77
CA ALA A 120 -2.90 -4.12 1.95
C ALA A 120 -3.74 -3.88 0.70
N VAL A 121 -3.33 -4.47 -0.43
CA VAL A 121 -4.06 -4.33 -1.70
C VAL A 121 -5.02 -5.48 -1.97
N SER A 122 -5.02 -6.52 -1.14
CA SER A 122 -5.93 -7.67 -1.24
C SER A 122 -6.38 -8.15 0.13
N LYS A 123 -7.49 -8.89 0.16
CA LYS A 123 -8.05 -9.47 1.39
C LYS A 123 -7.14 -10.52 2.01
N ASP A 124 -6.51 -11.37 1.19
CA ASP A 124 -5.57 -12.38 1.68
C ASP A 124 -4.38 -11.72 2.41
N LEU A 125 -3.89 -10.59 1.87
CA LEU A 125 -2.86 -9.79 2.53
C LEU A 125 -3.39 -9.13 3.79
N ASP A 126 -4.62 -8.60 3.75
CA ASP A 126 -5.29 -8.01 4.92
C ASP A 126 -5.51 -9.03 6.03
N GLU A 127 -5.99 -10.22 5.71
CA GLU A 127 -6.15 -11.31 6.65
C GLU A 127 -4.80 -11.72 7.27
N CYS A 128 -3.74 -11.84 6.48
CA CYS A 128 -2.41 -12.10 6.98
C CYS A 128 -1.89 -10.97 7.87
N LEU A 129 -2.04 -9.72 7.46
CA LEU A 129 -1.65 -8.56 8.26
C LEU A 129 -2.43 -8.50 9.56
N THR A 130 -3.73 -8.79 9.53
CA THR A 130 -4.61 -8.77 10.70
C THR A 130 -4.34 -9.95 11.62
N HIS A 131 -4.37 -11.18 11.13
CA HIS A 131 -4.30 -12.38 11.94
C HIS A 131 -2.87 -12.83 12.27
N ALA A 132 -1.98 -12.82 11.28
CA ALA A 132 -0.60 -13.27 11.48
C ALA A 132 0.29 -12.18 12.06
N ILE A 133 0.07 -10.92 11.72
CA ILE A 133 0.90 -9.77 12.11
C ILE A 133 0.19 -8.90 13.15
N GLY A 134 -1.14 -8.90 13.17
CA GLY A 134 -2.00 -8.16 14.10
C GLY A 134 -2.10 -6.67 13.76
N MET A 135 -2.18 -6.35 12.47
CA MET A 135 -2.38 -4.99 11.95
C MET A 135 -3.50 -5.03 10.91
N PRO A 136 -4.58 -4.23 11.06
CA PRO A 136 -5.65 -4.20 10.05
C PRO A 136 -5.15 -3.58 8.74
N GLY A 137 -5.53 -4.18 7.62
CA GLY A 137 -5.27 -3.69 6.27
C GLY A 137 -6.51 -3.09 5.61
N THR A 138 -6.50 -2.94 4.31
CA THR A 138 -7.60 -2.38 3.51
C THR A 138 -8.35 -3.47 2.74
N PRO A 139 -9.70 -3.36 2.62
CA PRO A 139 -10.53 -4.38 1.97
C PRO A 139 -10.47 -4.39 0.43
N ASP A 140 -11.00 -5.47 -0.13
CA ASP A 140 -10.92 -5.93 -1.52
C ASP A 140 -11.48 -5.03 -2.61
N VAL A 141 -10.87 -5.18 -3.80
CA VAL A 141 -11.35 -4.58 -5.06
C VAL A 141 -12.67 -5.22 -5.52
N VAL A 142 -12.81 -6.53 -5.32
CA VAL A 142 -13.96 -7.32 -5.77
C VAL A 142 -14.87 -7.68 -4.59
N GLU A 143 -16.14 -7.34 -4.68
CA GLU A 143 -17.19 -7.77 -3.77
C GLU A 143 -17.87 -9.00 -4.37
N ASP A 144 -17.73 -10.15 -3.68
CA ASP A 144 -18.22 -11.42 -4.20
C ASP A 144 -19.73 -11.38 -4.47
N SER A 145 -20.11 -11.96 -5.62
CA SER A 145 -21.48 -12.02 -6.09
C SER A 145 -22.19 -10.67 -6.34
N VAL A 146 -21.49 -9.54 -6.22
CA VAL A 146 -21.97 -8.17 -6.47
C VAL A 146 -21.21 -7.50 -7.61
N THR A 147 -19.89 -7.55 -7.58
CA THR A 147 -19.01 -6.96 -8.61
C THR A 147 -18.20 -8.00 -9.38
N GLY A 148 -18.31 -9.26 -9.01
CA GLY A 148 -17.62 -10.40 -9.62
C GLY A 148 -17.87 -11.67 -8.82
N LEU A 149 -17.15 -12.72 -9.14
CA LEU A 149 -17.13 -13.98 -8.41
C LEU A 149 -15.74 -14.23 -7.84
N LEU A 150 -15.67 -14.55 -6.57
CA LEU A 150 -14.44 -14.99 -5.92
C LEU A 150 -14.41 -16.51 -5.89
N VAL A 151 -13.27 -17.08 -6.26
CA VAL A 151 -13.04 -18.53 -6.24
C VAL A 151 -11.80 -18.82 -5.39
N PRO A 152 -11.75 -19.98 -4.71
CA PRO A 152 -10.58 -20.37 -3.94
C PRO A 152 -9.32 -20.41 -4.80
N SER A 153 -8.18 -19.99 -4.25
CA SER A 153 -6.88 -20.09 -4.91
C SER A 153 -6.58 -21.56 -5.26
N GLY A 154 -6.18 -21.83 -6.51
CA GLY A 154 -5.96 -23.19 -7.02
C GLY A 154 -7.23 -23.99 -7.32
N GLY A 155 -8.41 -23.41 -7.09
CA GLY A 155 -9.70 -24.07 -7.33
C GLY A 155 -10.10 -24.14 -8.80
N THR A 156 -9.44 -24.97 -9.62
CA THR A 156 -9.68 -25.07 -11.06
C THR A 156 -11.14 -25.36 -11.43
N ASN A 157 -11.79 -26.27 -10.68
CA ASN A 157 -13.21 -26.61 -10.92
C ASN A 157 -14.12 -25.44 -10.55
N ALA A 158 -13.85 -24.74 -9.43
CA ALA A 158 -14.62 -23.57 -9.03
C ALA A 158 -14.47 -22.43 -10.07
N MET A 159 -13.27 -22.23 -10.60
CA MET A 159 -13.02 -21.26 -11.67
C MET A 159 -13.80 -21.62 -12.94
N ALA A 160 -13.75 -22.89 -13.36
CA ALA A 160 -14.50 -23.37 -14.55
C ALA A 160 -16.01 -23.16 -14.37
N GLN A 161 -16.57 -23.48 -13.20
CA GLN A 161 -17.98 -23.26 -12.89
C GLN A 161 -18.35 -21.77 -12.88
N ALA A 162 -17.51 -20.92 -12.29
CA ALA A 162 -17.72 -19.48 -12.28
C ALA A 162 -17.73 -18.90 -13.69
N LEU A 163 -16.76 -19.26 -14.51
CA LEU A 163 -16.70 -18.85 -15.92
C LEU A 163 -17.91 -19.34 -16.70
N TRP A 164 -18.30 -20.61 -16.53
CA TRP A 164 -19.46 -21.17 -17.19
C TRP A 164 -20.76 -20.46 -16.79
N SER A 165 -20.93 -20.13 -15.51
CA SER A 165 -22.09 -19.39 -15.03
C SER A 165 -22.22 -18.00 -15.66
N LEU A 166 -21.10 -17.30 -15.86
CA LEU A 166 -21.08 -15.99 -16.53
C LEU A 166 -21.29 -16.10 -18.05
N TYR A 167 -20.81 -17.19 -18.65
CA TYR A 167 -21.01 -17.45 -20.07
C TYR A 167 -22.47 -17.77 -20.40
N THR A 168 -23.14 -18.53 -19.53
CA THR A 168 -24.54 -18.92 -19.72
C THR A 168 -25.55 -17.87 -19.29
N ASP A 169 -25.15 -16.92 -18.44
CA ASP A 169 -25.97 -15.81 -17.96
C ASP A 169 -25.31 -14.46 -18.26
N ALA A 170 -25.49 -14.01 -19.49
CA ALA A 170 -24.97 -12.72 -19.94
C ALA A 170 -25.53 -11.52 -19.15
N ALA A 171 -26.78 -11.61 -18.68
CA ALA A 171 -27.41 -10.54 -17.89
C ALA A 171 -26.70 -10.36 -16.54
N ARG A 172 -26.35 -11.46 -15.88
CA ARG A 172 -25.52 -11.46 -14.67
C ARG A 172 -24.13 -10.86 -14.89
N GLY A 173 -23.48 -11.24 -15.99
CA GLY A 173 -22.20 -10.67 -16.38
C GLY A 173 -22.26 -9.15 -16.59
N CYS A 174 -23.28 -8.65 -17.27
CA CYS A 174 -23.52 -7.22 -17.45
C CYS A 174 -23.80 -6.50 -16.12
N SER A 175 -24.59 -7.09 -15.24
CA SER A 175 -24.86 -6.55 -13.90
C SER A 175 -23.58 -6.41 -13.07
N PHE A 176 -22.73 -7.43 -13.05
CA PHE A 176 -21.43 -7.38 -12.39
C PHE A 176 -20.54 -6.28 -12.98
N ALA A 177 -20.45 -6.20 -14.32
CA ALA A 177 -19.63 -5.19 -14.97
C ALA A 177 -20.05 -3.76 -14.62
N GLN A 178 -21.39 -3.49 -14.58
CA GLN A 178 -21.92 -2.18 -14.18
C GLN A 178 -21.62 -1.87 -12.71
N SER A 179 -21.81 -2.84 -11.81
CA SER A 179 -21.56 -2.71 -10.39
C SER A 179 -20.06 -2.52 -10.12
N ALA A 180 -19.19 -3.30 -10.77
CA ALA A 180 -17.74 -3.18 -10.70
C ALA A 180 -17.26 -1.81 -11.18
N ARG A 181 -17.80 -1.34 -12.31
CA ARG A 181 -17.47 0.01 -12.82
C ARG A 181 -17.87 1.12 -11.83
N ARG A 182 -19.08 1.06 -11.27
CA ARG A 182 -19.54 2.03 -10.26
C ARG A 182 -18.63 2.01 -9.02
N ARG A 183 -18.30 0.81 -8.52
CA ARG A 183 -17.40 0.63 -7.37
C ARG A 183 -16.01 1.17 -7.68
N ALA A 184 -15.46 0.86 -8.86
CA ALA A 184 -14.14 1.32 -9.28
C ALA A 184 -14.07 2.86 -9.33
N LEU A 185 -15.05 3.51 -9.96
CA LEU A 185 -15.09 4.97 -10.06
C LEU A 185 -15.28 5.63 -8.68
N LYS A 186 -16.10 5.05 -7.81
CA LYS A 186 -16.37 5.59 -6.49
C LYS A 186 -15.20 5.45 -5.54
N ASN A 187 -14.58 4.26 -5.50
CA ASN A 187 -13.66 3.87 -4.43
C ASN A 187 -12.19 3.82 -4.87
N PHE A 188 -11.92 3.55 -6.15
CA PHE A 188 -10.56 3.30 -6.67
C PHE A 188 -10.14 4.30 -7.76
N GLY A 189 -10.96 5.31 -8.02
CA GLY A 189 -10.57 6.41 -8.90
C GLY A 189 -9.41 7.22 -8.30
N ILE A 190 -8.63 7.88 -9.16
CA ILE A 190 -7.49 8.71 -8.76
C ILE A 190 -7.86 9.71 -7.66
N ASP A 191 -9.02 10.37 -7.78
CA ASP A 191 -9.48 11.34 -6.78
C ASP A 191 -9.81 10.70 -5.43
N ALA A 192 -10.34 9.47 -5.43
CA ALA A 192 -10.62 8.73 -4.20
C ALA A 192 -9.30 8.32 -3.52
N MET A 193 -8.33 7.86 -4.30
CA MET A 193 -6.99 7.52 -3.82
C MET A 193 -6.31 8.76 -3.23
N VAL A 194 -6.29 9.88 -3.95
CA VAL A 194 -5.69 11.13 -3.48
C VAL A 194 -6.33 11.59 -2.18
N ARG A 195 -7.67 11.64 -2.10
CA ARG A 195 -8.38 11.98 -0.85
C ARG A 195 -8.04 11.05 0.31
N SER A 196 -7.85 9.76 0.03
CA SER A 196 -7.48 8.79 1.07
C SER A 196 -6.05 8.99 1.55
N CYS A 197 -5.13 9.23 0.64
CA CYS A 197 -3.75 9.60 0.97
C CYS A 197 -3.68 10.91 1.75
N GLU A 198 -4.41 11.94 1.32
CA GLU A 198 -4.49 13.22 2.04
C GLU A 198 -5.01 13.04 3.47
N ARG A 199 -6.03 12.23 3.67
CA ARG A 199 -6.53 11.91 5.03
C ARG A 199 -5.49 11.19 5.87
N LEU A 200 -4.77 10.22 5.30
CA LEU A 200 -3.69 9.51 5.99
C LEU A 200 -2.53 10.46 6.34
N PHE A 201 -2.12 11.31 5.40
CA PHE A 201 -0.96 12.17 5.55
C PHE A 201 -1.22 13.39 6.43
N PHE A 202 -2.42 13.96 6.36
CA PHE A 202 -2.77 15.22 7.02
C PHE A 202 -3.80 15.10 8.13
N GLY A 203 -4.53 13.98 8.24
CA GLY A 203 -5.58 13.75 9.25
C GLY A 203 -5.06 13.78 10.68
N LYS A 204 -3.81 13.43 10.91
CA LYS A 204 -3.17 13.40 12.23
C LYS A 204 -2.75 14.78 12.76
N GLN A 205 -2.83 15.85 11.96
CA GLN A 205 -2.48 17.21 12.38
C GLN A 205 -3.64 17.97 13.07
N ARG A 206 -4.84 17.37 13.14
CA ARG A 206 -5.98 17.91 13.89
C ARG A 206 -6.24 16.98 15.07
N GLY A 207 -5.61 17.27 16.22
CA GLY A 207 -5.79 16.78 17.56
C GLY A 207 -6.99 15.87 17.86
N GLU A 208 -7.00 14.65 17.32
CA GLU A 208 -7.88 13.58 17.79
C GLU A 208 -7.00 12.44 18.33
N SER A 209 -6.83 12.49 19.63
CA SER A 209 -6.34 11.35 20.41
C SER A 209 -7.35 10.21 20.27
N GLY A 210 -6.91 9.07 19.77
CA GLY A 210 -7.49 7.78 20.12
C GLY A 210 -8.88 7.47 19.59
N ARG A 211 -9.12 7.54 18.26
CA ARG A 211 -10.17 6.72 17.62
C ARG A 211 -9.57 5.97 16.43
N SER A 212 -9.66 4.66 16.51
CA SER A 212 -9.48 3.78 15.37
C SER A 212 -10.27 4.37 14.20
N VAL A 213 -9.60 4.61 13.08
CA VAL A 213 -10.28 5.01 11.84
C VAL A 213 -11.23 3.87 11.49
N PRO A 214 -12.56 4.08 11.50
CA PRO A 214 -13.50 3.06 11.03
C PRO A 214 -13.14 2.74 9.58
N GLY A 215 -13.16 1.46 9.21
CA GLY A 215 -12.85 1.00 7.88
C GLY A 215 -13.63 1.78 6.82
N TYR A 216 -12.96 2.69 6.15
CA TYR A 216 -13.54 3.48 5.08
C TYR A 216 -13.33 2.79 3.74
N PHE A 217 -14.03 1.69 3.57
CA PHE A 217 -14.45 1.13 2.29
C PHE A 217 -15.64 0.20 2.58
N GLY A 218 -16.80 0.78 2.89
CA GLY A 218 -18.08 0.15 2.81
C GLY A 218 -18.71 0.51 1.47
#